data_74dac38c23e972180d7c4d9b16fc8e79
#
_entry.id   74dac38c23e972180d7c4d9b16fc8e79
#
_cell.length_a   1.000
_cell.length_b   1.000
_cell.length_c   1.000
_cell.angle_alpha   90.00
_cell.angle_beta   90.00
_cell.angle_gamma   90.00
#
_symmetry.space_group_name_H-M   'P 1'
#
loop_
_entity.id
_entity.type
_entity.pdbx_description
1 polymer ?
#
loop_
_entity_poly.entity_id
_entity_poly.type
_entity_poly.pdbx_seq_one_letter_code
_entity_poly.pdbx_strand_id
1 'polypeptide(L)'
;KLNDIVVFNYPAGDTLVNEERYQANDYYQMVYSIGDQLMQQNGQEKDVRAMSPLQQRHYFEQVYATGRNYISSMPGEYGDIISRPTDRRENYVKRCVGLPGQTLQIKNHIVYLNGKANKEPDNVQYTYKMKLKGEFPIDLADELGITNEDLLMYNQSGVIPLTKKAYMALKANRNLVESISINTDATYGDLYPLNAYTGWTRDNYGPVWIPKKGESIALTLKNLPVYERCIKVYERNDLKVDNAGRIFINGKQAKSYTFKLDYYWMMGDNRHNSADSRYWGFVPEDHIVGKPIFIWWSHSPDHPGFSGIRWNRLFTFVDNIK
;
A
#
# COMPACT_ATOMS: atom_id res chain seq x y z
N LYS A 1 3.19 -1.29 -18.45
CA LYS A 1 3.81 -2.63 -18.50
C LYS A 1 4.23 -3.04 -17.10
N LEU A 2 4.52 -4.35 -16.92
CA LEU A 2 5.05 -4.84 -15.65
C LEU A 2 6.38 -4.14 -15.33
N ASN A 3 6.54 -3.76 -14.05
CA ASN A 3 7.66 -3.02 -13.50
C ASN A 3 7.84 -1.57 -14.01
N ASP A 4 6.92 -1.03 -14.82
CA ASP A 4 6.93 0.40 -15.14
C ASP A 4 6.66 1.25 -13.90
N ILE A 5 7.33 2.40 -13.83
CA ILE A 5 6.98 3.48 -12.88
C ILE A 5 5.77 4.21 -13.44
N VAL A 6 4.72 4.37 -12.64
CA VAL A 6 3.43 4.92 -13.07
C VAL A 6 3.00 6.05 -12.16
N VAL A 7 2.53 7.13 -12.77
CA VAL A 7 1.83 8.24 -12.09
C VAL A 7 0.34 7.97 -12.17
N PHE A 8 -0.36 8.05 -11.05
CA PHE A 8 -1.81 7.82 -11.00
C PHE A 8 -2.46 8.66 -9.89
N ASN A 9 -3.74 8.93 -10.06
CA ASN A 9 -4.55 9.59 -9.04
C ASN A 9 -4.82 8.61 -7.89
N TYR A 10 -4.64 9.06 -6.65
CA TYR A 10 -4.78 8.23 -5.46
C TYR A 10 -6.18 7.59 -5.37
N PRO A 11 -6.31 6.25 -5.40
CA PRO A 11 -7.61 5.60 -5.50
C PRO A 11 -8.51 5.83 -4.27
N ALA A 12 -7.92 5.85 -3.07
CA ALA A 12 -8.66 6.08 -1.83
C ALA A 12 -8.89 7.57 -1.50
N GLY A 13 -8.38 8.48 -2.33
CA GLY A 13 -8.54 9.93 -2.18
C GLY A 13 -9.89 10.49 -2.69
N ASP A 14 -10.89 9.63 -2.89
CA ASP A 14 -12.23 10.02 -3.32
C ASP A 14 -13.05 10.69 -2.21
N THR A 15 -12.70 10.44 -0.96
CA THR A 15 -13.30 11.02 0.24
C THR A 15 -12.22 11.49 1.20
N LEU A 16 -12.40 12.64 1.80
CA LEU A 16 -11.50 13.18 2.81
C LEU A 16 -12.28 14.09 3.79
N VAL A 17 -11.65 14.39 4.91
CA VAL A 17 -12.11 15.46 5.82
C VAL A 17 -11.44 16.77 5.44
N ASN A 18 -12.16 17.89 5.57
CA ASN A 18 -11.69 19.20 5.07
C ASN A 18 -10.77 19.95 6.05
N GLU A 19 -10.44 19.36 7.18
CA GLU A 19 -9.46 19.93 8.10
C GLU A 19 -8.03 19.68 7.59
N GLU A 20 -7.22 20.73 7.45
CA GLU A 20 -5.90 20.72 6.80
C GLU A 20 -4.96 19.65 7.37
N ARG A 21 -4.89 19.51 8.69
CA ARG A 21 -4.02 18.54 9.40
C ARG A 21 -4.33 17.06 9.07
N TYR A 22 -5.53 16.78 8.54
CA TYR A 22 -5.96 15.42 8.19
C TYR A 22 -6.12 15.18 6.69
N GLN A 23 -5.98 16.19 5.84
CA GLN A 23 -6.21 16.07 4.40
C GLN A 23 -5.27 15.06 3.70
N ALA A 24 -4.08 14.86 4.25
CA ALA A 24 -3.12 13.87 3.73
C ALA A 24 -3.43 12.43 4.19
N ASN A 25 -4.37 12.24 5.12
CA ASN A 25 -4.71 10.93 5.64
C ASN A 25 -5.70 10.22 4.72
N ASP A 26 -5.56 8.90 4.62
CA ASP A 26 -6.58 8.05 4.01
C ASP A 26 -7.84 8.06 4.90
N TYR A 27 -8.94 8.60 4.37
CA TYR A 27 -10.20 8.68 5.10
C TYR A 27 -10.70 7.31 5.58
N TYR A 28 -10.55 6.28 4.76
CA TYR A 28 -11.05 4.93 5.09
C TYR A 28 -10.22 4.28 6.18
N GLN A 29 -8.90 4.48 6.14
CA GLN A 29 -8.00 4.06 7.22
C GLN A 29 -8.35 4.78 8.53
N MET A 30 -8.55 6.10 8.46
CA MET A 30 -8.89 6.92 9.63
C MET A 30 -10.23 6.49 10.25
N VAL A 31 -11.26 6.29 9.42
CA VAL A 31 -12.57 5.78 9.88
C VAL A 31 -12.42 4.42 10.55
N TYR A 32 -11.67 3.52 9.93
CA TYR A 32 -11.42 2.19 10.47
C TYR A 32 -10.70 2.27 11.82
N SER A 33 -9.57 2.98 11.90
CA SER A 33 -8.75 3.06 13.12
C SER A 33 -9.50 3.70 14.28
N ILE A 34 -10.25 4.78 14.03
CA ILE A 34 -11.09 5.42 15.06
C ILE A 34 -12.21 4.47 15.51
N GLY A 35 -12.87 3.83 14.57
CA GLY A 35 -13.96 2.90 14.87
C GLY A 35 -13.48 1.71 15.69
N ASP A 36 -12.36 1.10 15.31
CA ASP A 36 -11.76 -0.02 16.01
C ASP A 36 -11.33 0.37 17.44
N GLN A 37 -10.66 1.51 17.59
CA GLN A 37 -10.27 2.04 18.90
C GLN A 37 -11.49 2.28 19.82
N LEU A 38 -12.56 2.87 19.30
CA LEU A 38 -13.78 3.10 20.09
C LEU A 38 -14.48 1.80 20.46
N MET A 39 -14.52 0.82 19.56
CA MET A 39 -15.05 -0.52 19.85
C MET A 39 -14.25 -1.20 20.97
N GLN A 40 -12.92 -1.11 20.94
CA GLN A 40 -12.05 -1.62 21.99
C GLN A 40 -12.30 -0.93 23.35
N GLN A 41 -12.33 0.40 23.37
CA GLN A 41 -12.60 1.18 24.58
C GLN A 41 -13.95 0.87 25.22
N ASN A 42 -14.95 0.54 24.41
CA ASN A 42 -16.30 0.19 24.87
C ASN A 42 -16.44 -1.32 25.20
N GLY A 43 -15.37 -2.11 25.14
CA GLY A 43 -15.44 -3.56 25.37
C GLY A 43 -16.24 -4.34 24.32
N GLN A 44 -16.37 -3.78 23.13
CA GLN A 44 -17.11 -4.37 22.00
C GLN A 44 -16.17 -5.07 20.99
N GLU A 45 -14.88 -5.09 21.26
CA GLU A 45 -13.90 -5.85 20.47
C GLU A 45 -14.25 -7.34 20.45
N LYS A 46 -14.04 -7.97 19.31
CA LYS A 46 -14.30 -9.40 19.11
C LYS A 46 -13.16 -10.08 18.41
N ASP A 47 -12.90 -11.35 18.73
CA ASP A 47 -11.93 -12.16 17.98
C ASP A 47 -12.49 -12.53 16.59
N VAL A 48 -12.13 -11.70 15.62
CA VAL A 48 -12.57 -11.88 14.23
C VAL A 48 -12.08 -13.17 13.58
N ARG A 49 -11.03 -13.81 14.12
CA ARG A 49 -10.46 -15.07 13.58
C ARG A 49 -11.42 -16.23 13.72
N ALA A 50 -12.25 -16.22 14.77
CA ALA A 50 -13.23 -17.26 15.04
C ALA A 50 -14.57 -17.04 14.30
N MET A 51 -14.74 -15.90 13.63
CA MET A 51 -15.99 -15.52 12.98
C MET A 51 -16.12 -16.10 11.57
N SER A 52 -17.38 -16.48 11.21
CA SER A 52 -17.71 -16.74 9.80
C SER A 52 -17.58 -15.44 8.96
N PRO A 53 -17.43 -15.55 7.63
CA PRO A 53 -17.33 -14.36 6.77
C PRO A 53 -18.51 -13.39 6.90
N LEU A 54 -19.73 -13.88 7.14
CA LEU A 54 -20.89 -13.01 7.36
C LEU A 54 -20.82 -12.28 8.72
N GLN A 55 -20.37 -12.96 9.76
CA GLN A 55 -20.17 -12.34 11.07
C GLN A 55 -19.06 -11.29 11.03
N GLN A 56 -17.93 -11.59 10.33
CA GLN A 56 -16.87 -10.60 10.10
C GLN A 56 -17.42 -9.37 9.38
N ARG A 57 -18.19 -9.56 8.31
CA ARG A 57 -18.82 -8.45 7.58
C ARG A 57 -19.63 -7.55 8.49
N HIS A 58 -20.54 -8.11 9.29
CA HIS A 58 -21.37 -7.33 10.23
C HIS A 58 -20.53 -6.61 11.28
N TYR A 59 -19.48 -7.25 11.79
CA TYR A 59 -18.55 -6.63 12.74
C TYR A 59 -17.84 -5.43 12.13
N PHE A 60 -17.22 -5.58 10.96
CA PHE A 60 -16.53 -4.49 10.30
C PHE A 60 -17.47 -3.38 9.83
N GLU A 61 -18.72 -3.68 9.44
CA GLU A 61 -19.73 -2.67 9.16
C GLU A 61 -20.04 -1.83 10.42
N GLN A 62 -20.05 -2.42 11.61
CA GLN A 62 -20.16 -1.70 12.88
C GLN A 62 -18.94 -0.83 13.16
N VAL A 63 -17.72 -1.36 12.98
CA VAL A 63 -16.47 -0.60 13.13
C VAL A 63 -16.50 0.66 12.25
N TYR A 64 -16.82 0.50 10.96
CA TYR A 64 -16.92 1.63 10.03
C TYR A 64 -18.05 2.61 10.36
N ALA A 65 -19.18 2.12 10.81
CA ALA A 65 -20.29 2.97 11.23
C ALA A 65 -19.90 3.80 12.46
N THR A 66 -19.27 3.18 13.46
CA THR A 66 -18.79 3.85 14.66
C THR A 66 -17.78 4.95 14.34
N GLY A 67 -16.77 4.66 13.52
CA GLY A 67 -15.76 5.64 13.12
C GLY A 67 -16.35 6.81 12.31
N ARG A 68 -17.22 6.52 11.33
CA ARG A 68 -17.89 7.58 10.56
C ARG A 68 -18.78 8.47 11.43
N ASN A 69 -19.56 7.87 12.33
CA ASN A 69 -20.40 8.63 13.23
C ASN A 69 -19.60 9.54 14.16
N TYR A 70 -18.46 9.04 14.66
CA TYR A 70 -17.56 9.84 15.48
C TYR A 70 -17.01 11.04 14.71
N ILE A 71 -16.40 10.82 13.54
CA ILE A 71 -15.87 11.89 12.69
C ILE A 71 -16.95 12.92 12.36
N SER A 72 -18.13 12.46 11.95
CA SER A 72 -19.25 13.35 11.60
C SER A 72 -19.81 14.12 12.80
N SER A 73 -19.67 13.60 14.03
CA SER A 73 -20.11 14.28 15.25
C SER A 73 -19.15 15.37 15.74
N MET A 74 -17.93 15.45 15.16
CA MET A 74 -16.90 16.38 15.58
C MET A 74 -16.43 17.30 14.43
N PRO A 75 -17.32 18.10 13.81
CA PRO A 75 -16.96 18.96 12.68
C PRO A 75 -15.96 20.05 13.05
N GLY A 76 -15.87 20.43 14.32
CA GLY A 76 -14.84 21.38 14.81
C GLY A 76 -13.43 20.81 14.80
N GLU A 77 -13.28 19.46 14.77
CA GLU A 77 -11.99 18.80 14.74
C GLU A 77 -11.61 18.30 13.34
N TYR A 78 -12.57 17.71 12.64
CA TYR A 78 -12.31 17.07 11.33
C TYR A 78 -12.76 17.92 10.14
N GLY A 79 -13.55 18.96 10.36
CA GLY A 79 -14.20 19.68 9.29
C GLY A 79 -15.31 18.88 8.61
N ASP A 80 -15.69 19.27 7.41
CA ASP A 80 -16.71 18.57 6.60
C ASP A 80 -16.10 17.36 5.88
N ILE A 81 -16.90 16.31 5.69
CA ILE A 81 -16.52 15.18 4.84
C ILE A 81 -16.86 15.55 3.40
N ILE A 82 -15.84 15.62 2.56
CA ILE A 82 -15.97 16.04 1.15
C ILE A 82 -15.53 14.95 0.19
N SER A 83 -16.11 14.95 -1.02
CA SER A 83 -15.74 14.05 -2.11
C SER A 83 -14.88 14.77 -3.15
N ARG A 84 -13.86 14.08 -3.68
CA ARG A 84 -13.03 14.58 -4.77
C ARG A 84 -13.20 13.74 -6.04
N PRO A 85 -13.47 14.35 -7.20
CA PRO A 85 -13.41 13.64 -8.48
C PRO A 85 -11.98 13.17 -8.76
N THR A 86 -11.83 12.17 -9.62
CA THR A 86 -10.56 11.47 -9.85
C THR A 86 -9.41 12.41 -10.21
N ASP A 87 -9.67 13.39 -11.09
CA ASP A 87 -8.70 14.38 -11.58
C ASP A 87 -8.25 15.44 -10.55
N ARG A 88 -8.91 15.50 -9.40
CA ARG A 88 -8.56 16.39 -8.28
C ARG A 88 -7.96 15.67 -7.08
N ARG A 89 -7.68 14.40 -7.20
CA ARG A 89 -7.00 13.61 -6.16
C ARG A 89 -5.50 13.79 -6.27
N GLU A 90 -4.81 13.50 -5.19
CA GLU A 90 -3.34 13.51 -5.18
C GLU A 90 -2.75 12.53 -6.19
N ASN A 91 -1.66 12.95 -6.82
CA ASN A 91 -0.91 12.08 -7.72
C ASN A 91 0.13 11.28 -6.94
N TYR A 92 0.08 9.98 -7.09
CA TYR A 92 1.07 9.06 -6.54
C TYR A 92 1.95 8.49 -7.64
N VAL A 93 3.20 8.20 -7.27
CA VAL A 93 4.16 7.54 -8.15
C VAL A 93 4.55 6.21 -7.50
N LYS A 94 4.26 5.12 -8.15
CA LYS A 94 4.60 3.77 -7.70
C LYS A 94 5.01 2.89 -8.89
N ARG A 95 5.55 1.72 -8.58
CA ARG A 95 5.87 0.71 -9.59
C ARG A 95 4.69 -0.22 -9.81
N CYS A 96 4.34 -0.48 -11.07
CA CYS A 96 3.32 -1.45 -11.45
C CYS A 96 3.89 -2.87 -11.31
N VAL A 97 3.56 -3.55 -10.21
CA VAL A 97 4.05 -4.91 -9.92
C VAL A 97 3.05 -6.01 -10.23
N GLY A 98 1.84 -5.66 -10.67
CA GLY A 98 0.83 -6.62 -11.08
C GLY A 98 -0.08 -6.05 -12.16
N LEU A 99 -0.34 -6.84 -13.20
CA LEU A 99 -1.16 -6.49 -14.35
C LEU A 99 -2.54 -7.17 -14.31
N PRO A 100 -3.54 -6.64 -15.04
CA PRO A 100 -4.88 -7.23 -15.13
C PRO A 100 -4.82 -8.71 -15.51
N GLY A 101 -5.62 -9.54 -14.82
CA GLY A 101 -5.71 -11.00 -15.05
C GLY A 101 -4.62 -11.83 -14.35
N GLN A 102 -3.64 -11.20 -13.72
CA GLN A 102 -2.61 -11.92 -12.96
C GLN A 102 -3.07 -12.19 -11.52
N THR A 103 -2.59 -13.29 -10.96
CA THR A 103 -2.69 -13.57 -9.52
C THR A 103 -1.39 -13.17 -8.84
N LEU A 104 -1.49 -12.19 -7.95
CA LEU A 104 -0.36 -11.68 -7.15
C LEU A 104 -0.34 -12.35 -5.79
N GLN A 105 0.84 -12.74 -5.34
CA GLN A 105 1.10 -13.20 -3.99
C GLN A 105 2.46 -12.70 -3.52
N ILE A 106 2.56 -12.26 -2.28
CA ILE A 106 3.85 -11.96 -1.64
C ILE A 106 4.16 -13.09 -0.66
N LYS A 107 5.35 -13.67 -0.77
CA LYS A 107 5.86 -14.71 0.15
C LYS A 107 7.25 -14.31 0.60
N ASN A 108 7.42 -14.15 1.90
CA ASN A 108 8.70 -13.72 2.47
C ASN A 108 9.26 -12.51 1.71
N HIS A 109 8.44 -11.46 1.59
CA HIS A 109 8.68 -10.18 0.87
C HIS A 109 8.85 -10.27 -0.66
N ILE A 110 9.01 -11.45 -1.24
CA ILE A 110 9.14 -11.63 -2.70
C ILE A 110 7.76 -11.66 -3.36
N VAL A 111 7.59 -10.84 -4.41
CA VAL A 111 6.37 -10.80 -5.21
C VAL A 111 6.36 -11.96 -6.20
N TYR A 112 5.27 -12.74 -6.21
CA TYR A 112 4.98 -13.79 -7.18
C TYR A 112 3.79 -13.38 -8.05
N LEU A 113 3.90 -13.62 -9.34
CA LEU A 113 2.83 -13.42 -10.32
C LEU A 113 2.53 -14.75 -10.99
N ASN A 114 1.27 -15.22 -10.91
CA ASN A 114 0.86 -16.53 -11.41
C ASN A 114 1.79 -17.67 -10.93
N GLY A 115 2.22 -17.59 -9.67
CA GLY A 115 3.10 -18.58 -9.04
C GLY A 115 4.60 -18.45 -9.37
N LYS A 116 5.00 -17.51 -10.23
CA LYS A 116 6.41 -17.27 -10.58
C LYS A 116 6.92 -16.01 -9.89
N ALA A 117 8.13 -16.07 -9.32
CA ALA A 117 8.76 -14.92 -8.70
C ALA A 117 8.98 -13.80 -9.75
N ASN A 118 8.52 -12.60 -9.43
CA ASN A 118 8.80 -11.41 -10.22
C ASN A 118 10.24 -10.96 -9.99
N LYS A 119 10.97 -10.63 -11.05
CA LYS A 119 12.30 -10.04 -10.92
C LYS A 119 12.15 -8.62 -10.39
N GLU A 120 12.68 -8.39 -9.22
CA GLU A 120 12.69 -7.05 -8.63
C GLU A 120 13.76 -6.16 -9.29
N PRO A 121 13.48 -4.85 -9.45
CA PRO A 121 14.49 -3.86 -9.79
C PRO A 121 15.58 -3.77 -8.71
N ASP A 122 16.80 -3.40 -9.12
CA ASP A 122 17.96 -3.38 -8.22
C ASP A 122 17.85 -2.34 -7.09
N ASN A 123 17.04 -1.29 -7.29
CA ASN A 123 16.82 -0.20 -6.33
C ASN A 123 15.69 -0.47 -5.32
N VAL A 124 15.09 -1.65 -5.34
CA VAL A 124 14.10 -2.03 -4.31
C VAL A 124 14.79 -2.12 -2.95
N GLN A 125 14.17 -1.52 -1.95
CA GLN A 125 14.66 -1.47 -0.58
C GLN A 125 13.72 -2.22 0.37
N TYR A 126 14.33 -2.89 1.34
CA TYR A 126 13.68 -3.46 2.51
C TYR A 126 14.34 -2.90 3.77
N THR A 127 13.63 -2.84 4.87
CA THR A 127 14.23 -2.44 6.16
C THR A 127 14.89 -3.62 6.84
N TYR A 128 16.04 -3.36 7.44
CA TYR A 128 16.83 -4.33 8.16
C TYR A 128 17.08 -3.85 9.59
N LYS A 129 16.96 -4.74 10.56
CA LYS A 129 17.53 -4.54 11.89
C LYS A 129 19.01 -4.76 11.81
N MET A 130 19.79 -3.79 12.24
CA MET A 130 21.25 -3.84 12.18
C MET A 130 21.86 -3.43 13.52
N LYS A 131 22.95 -4.08 13.87
CA LYS A 131 23.80 -3.70 15.00
C LYS A 131 25.23 -3.52 14.52
N LEU A 132 25.79 -2.36 14.81
CA LEU A 132 27.16 -2.00 14.45
C LEU A 132 28.09 -2.20 15.67
N LYS A 133 29.37 -2.39 15.37
CA LYS A 133 30.46 -2.42 16.33
C LYS A 133 31.04 -1.04 16.66
N GLY A 134 30.63 -0.01 15.93
CA GLY A 134 31.05 1.37 16.05
C GLY A 134 30.10 2.30 15.30
N GLU A 135 30.56 3.51 15.00
CA GLU A 135 29.81 4.49 14.22
C GLU A 135 29.74 4.09 12.73
N PHE A 136 28.67 4.50 12.05
CA PHE A 136 28.51 4.28 10.61
C PHE A 136 29.41 5.27 9.84
N PRO A 137 30.35 4.80 8.99
CA PRO A 137 31.21 5.69 8.20
C PRO A 137 30.40 6.44 7.15
N ILE A 138 30.51 7.77 7.10
CA ILE A 138 29.74 8.61 6.17
C ILE A 138 30.11 8.30 4.71
N ASP A 139 31.40 8.13 4.40
CA ASP A 139 31.84 7.79 3.05
C ASP A 139 31.24 6.47 2.55
N LEU A 140 31.07 5.49 3.45
CA LEU A 140 30.43 4.23 3.12
C LEU A 140 28.92 4.40 2.90
N ALA A 141 28.28 5.31 3.63
CA ALA A 141 26.86 5.62 3.42
C ALA A 141 26.64 6.17 2.00
N ASP A 142 27.46 7.12 1.57
CA ASP A 142 27.41 7.71 0.24
C ASP A 142 27.65 6.65 -0.86
N GLU A 143 28.64 5.79 -0.69
CA GLU A 143 28.97 4.70 -1.63
C GLU A 143 27.79 3.72 -1.80
N LEU A 144 27.10 3.43 -0.70
CA LEU A 144 25.96 2.51 -0.67
C LEU A 144 24.61 3.17 -0.99
N GLY A 145 24.58 4.50 -1.18
CA GLY A 145 23.39 5.27 -1.46
C GLY A 145 22.43 5.34 -0.27
N ILE A 146 22.96 5.29 0.95
CA ILE A 146 22.24 5.43 2.22
C ILE A 146 22.15 6.92 2.53
N THR A 147 20.93 7.43 2.72
CA THR A 147 20.69 8.86 2.95
C THR A 147 20.88 9.25 4.43
N ASN A 148 21.02 10.57 4.69
CA ASN A 148 21.05 11.08 6.05
C ASN A 148 19.75 10.76 6.81
N GLU A 149 18.60 10.74 6.13
CA GLU A 149 17.33 10.32 6.70
C GLU A 149 17.35 8.84 7.12
N ASP A 150 17.93 7.96 6.30
CA ASP A 150 18.10 6.54 6.62
C ASP A 150 19.01 6.34 7.84
N LEU A 151 20.09 7.11 7.94
CA LEU A 151 21.02 7.09 9.09
C LEU A 151 20.33 7.62 10.36
N LEU A 152 19.53 8.68 10.24
CA LEU A 152 18.75 9.20 11.36
C LEU A 152 17.75 8.14 11.88
N MET A 153 17.04 7.49 10.98
CA MET A 153 16.13 6.38 11.32
C MET A 153 16.88 5.23 12.00
N TYR A 154 18.06 4.88 11.49
CA TYR A 154 18.91 3.86 12.09
C TYR A 154 19.32 4.23 13.52
N ASN A 155 19.77 5.47 13.74
CA ASN A 155 20.20 5.94 15.06
C ASN A 155 19.05 5.96 16.09
N GLN A 156 17.82 6.18 15.63
CA GLN A 156 16.63 6.20 16.49
C GLN A 156 16.07 4.80 16.80
N SER A 157 16.17 3.88 15.86
CA SER A 157 15.42 2.61 15.94
C SER A 157 16.26 1.34 15.74
N GLY A 158 17.53 1.46 15.32
CA GLY A 158 18.35 0.32 14.91
C GLY A 158 17.89 -0.33 13.58
N VAL A 159 16.97 0.35 12.86
CA VAL A 159 16.39 -0.15 11.62
C VAL A 159 16.80 0.77 10.47
N ILE A 160 17.22 0.19 9.33
CA ILE A 160 17.69 0.94 8.17
C ILE A 160 17.10 0.36 6.87
N PRO A 161 16.60 1.18 5.93
CA PRO A 161 16.23 0.73 4.60
C PRO A 161 17.48 0.54 3.74
N LEU A 162 17.60 -0.62 3.11
CA LEU A 162 18.75 -0.98 2.27
C LEU A 162 18.30 -1.61 0.96
N THR A 163 18.98 -1.25 -0.12
CA THR A 163 18.94 -2.01 -1.36
C THR A 163 19.64 -3.36 -1.17
N LYS A 164 19.39 -4.30 -2.08
CA LYS A 164 20.08 -5.60 -2.07
C LYS A 164 21.61 -5.44 -2.11
N LYS A 165 22.11 -4.48 -2.92
CA LYS A 165 23.55 -4.17 -3.01
C LYS A 165 24.10 -3.72 -1.65
N ALA A 166 23.45 -2.74 -1.03
CA ALA A 166 23.88 -2.21 0.27
C ALA A 166 23.83 -3.28 1.37
N TYR A 167 22.75 -4.06 1.43
CA TYR A 167 22.63 -5.18 2.36
C TYR A 167 23.77 -6.19 2.22
N MET A 168 24.10 -6.60 0.98
CA MET A 168 25.17 -7.58 0.74
C MET A 168 26.55 -7.03 1.13
N ALA A 169 26.83 -5.77 0.83
CA ALA A 169 28.07 -5.10 1.21
C ALA A 169 28.21 -5.01 2.75
N LEU A 170 27.19 -4.56 3.43
CA LEU A 170 27.19 -4.45 4.89
C LEU A 170 27.28 -5.82 5.57
N LYS A 171 26.56 -6.82 5.08
CA LYS A 171 26.62 -8.20 5.59
C LYS A 171 28.01 -8.82 5.46
N ALA A 172 28.75 -8.46 4.41
CA ALA A 172 30.14 -8.91 4.21
C ALA A 172 31.13 -8.18 5.12
N ASN A 173 30.82 -6.95 5.54
CA ASN A 173 31.70 -6.11 6.38
C ASN A 173 31.63 -6.50 7.87
N ARG A 174 32.25 -7.61 8.22
CA ARG A 174 32.26 -8.15 9.59
C ARG A 174 33.01 -7.30 10.60
N ASN A 175 33.83 -6.37 10.15
CA ASN A 175 34.56 -5.45 11.03
C ASN A 175 33.62 -4.34 11.55
N LEU A 176 32.66 -3.92 10.73
CA LEU A 176 31.70 -2.87 11.05
C LEU A 176 30.38 -3.45 11.61
N VAL A 177 29.86 -4.50 11.00
CA VAL A 177 28.54 -5.03 11.30
C VAL A 177 28.64 -6.25 12.23
N GLU A 178 28.01 -6.15 13.40
CA GLU A 178 27.88 -7.26 14.36
C GLU A 178 26.77 -8.22 13.90
N SER A 179 25.59 -7.67 13.56
CA SER A 179 24.47 -8.43 13.08
C SER A 179 23.61 -7.61 12.11
N ILE A 180 23.01 -8.27 11.12
CA ILE A 180 22.06 -7.67 10.19
C ILE A 180 21.02 -8.73 9.76
N SER A 181 19.74 -8.41 9.88
CA SER A 181 18.63 -9.28 9.48
C SER A 181 17.48 -8.44 8.96
N ILE A 182 16.67 -9.00 8.07
CA ILE A 182 15.48 -8.33 7.57
C ILE A 182 14.52 -8.04 8.73
N ASN A 183 13.94 -6.84 8.71
CA ASN A 183 12.93 -6.46 9.70
C ASN A 183 11.57 -7.03 9.29
N THR A 184 11.19 -8.14 9.92
CA THR A 184 9.91 -8.82 9.73
C THR A 184 8.82 -8.35 10.69
N ASP A 185 9.08 -7.32 11.49
CA ASP A 185 8.06 -6.77 12.38
C ASP A 185 6.88 -6.29 11.56
N ALA A 186 5.92 -7.16 11.49
CA ALA A 186 4.65 -6.87 10.88
C ALA A 186 3.85 -6.01 11.87
N THR A 187 3.73 -4.73 11.61
CA THR A 187 2.58 -4.00 12.07
C THR A 187 1.38 -4.63 11.36
N TYR A 188 0.67 -5.47 12.10
CA TYR A 188 -0.60 -6.00 11.66
C TYR A 188 -1.64 -4.90 11.86
N GLY A 189 -2.21 -4.45 10.89
CA GLY A 189 -3.25 -3.44 10.92
C GLY A 189 -3.26 -2.81 9.55
N ASP A 190 -4.31 -2.22 9.16
CA ASP A 190 -4.40 -1.30 8.05
C ASP A 190 -4.06 -1.87 6.66
N LEU A 191 -3.87 -3.20 6.52
CA LEU A 191 -3.71 -3.84 5.22
C LEU A 191 -5.06 -4.06 4.54
N TYR A 192 -5.07 -3.81 3.24
CA TYR A 192 -6.24 -4.11 2.40
C TYR A 192 -6.50 -5.62 2.30
N PRO A 193 -7.76 -6.06 2.40
CA PRO A 193 -8.97 -5.29 2.66
C PRO A 193 -9.19 -5.05 4.16
N LEU A 194 -9.59 -3.82 4.54
CA LEU A 194 -9.85 -3.43 5.93
C LEU A 194 -11.16 -3.98 6.51
N ASN A 195 -11.98 -4.63 5.71
CA ASN A 195 -13.30 -5.12 6.06
C ASN A 195 -13.39 -6.65 6.16
N ALA A 196 -12.23 -7.30 6.34
CA ALA A 196 -12.13 -8.73 6.60
C ALA A 196 -10.81 -9.08 7.27
N TYR A 197 -10.82 -10.11 8.10
CA TYR A 197 -9.58 -10.71 8.60
C TYR A 197 -9.01 -11.68 7.57
N THR A 198 -7.82 -11.38 7.10
CA THR A 198 -7.11 -12.21 6.10
C THR A 198 -5.92 -12.97 6.68
N GLY A 199 -5.40 -12.52 7.81
CA GLY A 199 -4.14 -13.00 8.36
C GLY A 199 -2.91 -12.61 7.53
N TRP A 200 -3.06 -11.71 6.56
CA TRP A 200 -1.95 -11.25 5.73
C TRP A 200 -1.06 -10.27 6.48
N THR A 201 0.19 -10.24 6.04
CA THR A 201 1.17 -9.25 6.47
C THR A 201 1.74 -8.54 5.24
N ARG A 202 2.44 -7.42 5.43
CA ARG A 202 3.07 -6.73 4.29
C ARG A 202 4.05 -7.61 3.51
N ASP A 203 4.64 -8.63 4.17
CA ASP A 203 5.64 -9.53 3.60
C ASP A 203 5.10 -10.91 3.22
N ASN A 204 3.86 -11.23 3.65
CA ASN A 204 3.13 -12.45 3.29
C ASN A 204 1.68 -12.06 2.98
N TYR A 205 1.38 -11.78 1.73
CA TYR A 205 0.14 -11.16 1.28
C TYR A 205 -0.51 -11.96 0.15
N GLY A 206 -1.82 -12.06 0.15
CA GLY A 206 -2.59 -12.74 -0.90
C GLY A 206 -2.66 -14.26 -0.71
N PRO A 207 -2.97 -15.03 -1.79
CA PRO A 207 -3.05 -14.58 -3.19
C PRO A 207 -4.26 -13.69 -3.48
N VAL A 208 -4.09 -12.71 -4.37
CA VAL A 208 -5.17 -11.88 -4.92
C VAL A 208 -5.13 -11.90 -6.45
N TRP A 209 -6.26 -12.16 -7.08
CA TRP A 209 -6.40 -12.02 -8.52
C TRP A 209 -6.67 -10.55 -8.86
N ILE A 210 -5.93 -10.00 -9.81
CA ILE A 210 -6.06 -8.61 -10.24
C ILE A 210 -7.15 -8.54 -11.31
N PRO A 211 -8.25 -7.79 -11.08
CA PRO A 211 -9.36 -7.79 -12.01
C PRO A 211 -8.96 -7.30 -13.40
N LYS A 212 -9.55 -7.91 -14.42
CA LYS A 212 -9.35 -7.58 -15.83
C LYS A 212 -10.69 -7.35 -16.51
N LYS A 213 -10.73 -6.32 -17.31
CA LYS A 213 -11.90 -5.93 -18.09
C LYS A 213 -12.43 -7.09 -18.93
N GLY A 214 -13.73 -7.33 -18.82
CA GLY A 214 -14.43 -8.42 -19.52
C GLY A 214 -14.28 -9.79 -18.85
N GLU A 215 -13.41 -9.95 -17.85
CA GLU A 215 -13.28 -11.21 -17.12
C GLU A 215 -14.17 -11.23 -15.86
N SER A 216 -14.62 -12.42 -15.50
CA SER A 216 -15.55 -12.64 -14.39
C SER A 216 -14.92 -13.41 -13.25
N ILE A 217 -15.31 -13.06 -12.03
CA ILE A 217 -14.97 -13.82 -10.81
C ILE A 217 -16.23 -14.33 -10.14
N ALA A 218 -16.19 -15.56 -9.61
CA ALA A 218 -17.21 -16.03 -8.69
C ALA A 218 -17.17 -15.23 -7.39
N LEU A 219 -18.31 -14.71 -6.94
CA LEU A 219 -18.42 -13.95 -5.70
C LEU A 219 -18.82 -14.85 -4.54
N THR A 220 -18.11 -14.72 -3.44
CA THR A 220 -18.37 -15.35 -2.15
C THR A 220 -18.19 -14.32 -1.05
N LEU A 221 -18.78 -14.54 0.12
CA LEU A 221 -18.56 -13.66 1.28
C LEU A 221 -17.07 -13.62 1.70
N LYS A 222 -16.29 -14.65 1.37
CA LYS A 222 -14.87 -14.72 1.69
C LYS A 222 -14.01 -13.82 0.80
N ASN A 223 -14.33 -13.74 -0.51
CA ASN A 223 -13.53 -12.92 -1.43
C ASN A 223 -14.14 -11.54 -1.70
N LEU A 224 -15.40 -11.33 -1.35
CA LEU A 224 -16.10 -10.06 -1.57
C LEU A 224 -15.33 -8.86 -0.99
N PRO A 225 -14.78 -8.90 0.23
CA PRO A 225 -14.03 -7.77 0.78
C PRO A 225 -12.91 -7.27 -0.13
N VAL A 226 -12.22 -8.18 -0.83
CA VAL A 226 -11.14 -7.83 -1.77
C VAL A 226 -11.65 -7.10 -3.01
N TYR A 227 -12.87 -7.38 -3.47
CA TYR A 227 -13.39 -6.84 -4.73
C TYR A 227 -14.51 -5.82 -4.54
N GLU A 228 -15.02 -5.65 -3.32
CA GLU A 228 -16.18 -4.80 -3.03
C GLU A 228 -15.94 -3.36 -3.47
N ARG A 229 -14.74 -2.80 -3.20
CA ARG A 229 -14.41 -1.44 -3.61
C ARG A 229 -14.37 -1.29 -5.14
N CYS A 230 -13.82 -2.27 -5.85
CA CYS A 230 -13.83 -2.27 -7.33
C CYS A 230 -15.26 -2.22 -7.86
N ILE A 231 -16.14 -3.08 -7.34
CA ILE A 231 -17.52 -3.21 -7.81
C ILE A 231 -18.35 -1.98 -7.43
N LYS A 232 -18.28 -1.57 -6.16
CA LYS A 232 -19.17 -0.54 -5.59
C LYS A 232 -18.71 0.87 -5.92
N VAL A 233 -17.41 1.15 -5.74
CA VAL A 233 -16.89 2.51 -5.82
C VAL A 233 -16.42 2.83 -7.24
N TYR A 234 -15.48 2.04 -7.76
CA TYR A 234 -14.89 2.35 -9.07
C TYR A 234 -15.83 2.07 -10.23
N GLU A 235 -16.62 1.00 -10.16
CA GLU A 235 -17.60 0.66 -11.20
C GLU A 235 -19.03 1.09 -10.88
N ARG A 236 -19.23 1.82 -9.77
CA ARG A 236 -20.47 2.53 -9.39
C ARG A 236 -21.71 1.64 -9.35
N ASN A 237 -21.58 0.43 -8.78
CA ASN A 237 -22.75 -0.44 -8.60
C ASN A 237 -23.32 -0.32 -7.18
N ASP A 238 -24.63 -0.53 -7.04
CA ASP A 238 -25.27 -0.75 -5.74
C ASP A 238 -25.04 -2.21 -5.33
N LEU A 239 -24.12 -2.44 -4.38
CA LEU A 239 -23.79 -3.75 -3.84
C LEU A 239 -24.30 -3.85 -2.42
N LYS A 240 -25.07 -4.90 -2.16
CA LYS A 240 -25.65 -5.21 -0.85
C LYS A 240 -25.48 -6.68 -0.54
N VAL A 241 -25.37 -6.99 0.74
CA VAL A 241 -25.42 -8.36 1.26
C VAL A 241 -26.55 -8.42 2.27
N ASP A 242 -27.42 -9.40 2.14
CA ASP A 242 -28.51 -9.59 3.09
C ASP A 242 -28.11 -10.41 4.32
N ASN A 243 -29.01 -10.50 5.30
CA ASN A 243 -28.77 -11.24 6.55
C ASN A 243 -28.58 -12.76 6.34
N ALA A 244 -28.92 -13.30 5.18
CA ALA A 244 -28.65 -14.69 4.79
C ALA A 244 -27.31 -14.85 4.05
N GLY A 245 -26.54 -13.76 3.87
CA GLY A 245 -25.27 -13.75 3.18
C GLY A 245 -25.38 -13.81 1.65
N ARG A 246 -26.54 -13.50 1.09
CA ARG A 246 -26.73 -13.43 -0.36
C ARG A 246 -26.26 -12.06 -0.85
N ILE A 247 -25.48 -12.08 -1.94
CA ILE A 247 -24.91 -10.87 -2.56
C ILE A 247 -25.88 -10.38 -3.63
N PHE A 248 -26.16 -9.08 -3.63
CA PHE A 248 -26.99 -8.41 -4.64
C PHE A 248 -26.19 -7.27 -5.28
N ILE A 249 -26.26 -7.18 -6.60
CA ILE A 249 -25.68 -6.08 -7.38
C ILE A 249 -26.80 -5.46 -8.22
N ASN A 250 -27.02 -4.15 -8.05
CA ASN A 250 -28.09 -3.41 -8.71
C ASN A 250 -29.47 -4.09 -8.56
N GLY A 251 -29.76 -4.55 -7.34
CA GLY A 251 -31.03 -5.20 -6.96
C GLY A 251 -31.18 -6.65 -7.42
N LYS A 252 -30.23 -7.22 -8.15
CA LYS A 252 -30.26 -8.62 -8.61
C LYS A 252 -29.27 -9.48 -7.83
N GLN A 253 -29.70 -10.67 -7.40
CA GLN A 253 -28.78 -11.61 -6.76
C GLN A 253 -27.65 -12.01 -7.71
N ALA A 254 -26.41 -11.87 -7.25
CA ALA A 254 -25.21 -12.14 -8.02
C ALA A 254 -24.39 -13.25 -7.40
N LYS A 255 -23.98 -14.24 -8.20
CA LYS A 255 -23.01 -15.28 -7.82
C LYS A 255 -21.64 -15.05 -8.46
N SER A 256 -21.55 -14.11 -9.40
CA SER A 256 -20.35 -13.71 -10.08
C SER A 256 -20.44 -12.25 -10.49
N TYR A 257 -19.29 -11.66 -10.83
CA TYR A 257 -19.22 -10.30 -11.34
C TYR A 257 -18.23 -10.23 -12.50
N THR A 258 -18.61 -9.52 -13.58
CA THR A 258 -17.77 -9.23 -14.73
C THR A 258 -17.25 -7.81 -14.62
N PHE A 259 -15.93 -7.64 -14.56
CA PHE A 259 -15.33 -6.32 -14.40
C PHE A 259 -15.41 -5.49 -15.68
N LYS A 260 -15.64 -4.19 -15.51
CA LYS A 260 -15.76 -3.22 -16.62
C LYS A 260 -14.46 -2.46 -16.88
N LEU A 261 -13.52 -2.49 -15.91
CA LEU A 261 -12.23 -1.81 -15.96
C LEU A 261 -11.08 -2.81 -15.81
N ASP A 262 -9.91 -2.44 -16.32
CA ASP A 262 -8.65 -3.07 -15.97
C ASP A 262 -8.13 -2.50 -14.65
N TYR A 263 -7.51 -3.37 -13.83
CA TYR A 263 -6.94 -2.98 -12.54
C TYR A 263 -5.47 -3.34 -12.47
N TYR A 264 -4.76 -2.59 -11.66
CA TYR A 264 -3.32 -2.74 -11.49
C TYR A 264 -2.97 -2.84 -10.01
N TRP A 265 -1.83 -3.48 -9.71
CA TRP A 265 -1.27 -3.52 -8.37
C TRP A 265 0.02 -2.73 -8.33
N MET A 266 0.05 -1.69 -7.51
CA MET A 266 1.13 -0.73 -7.42
C MET A 266 1.87 -0.90 -6.10
N MET A 267 3.21 -0.94 -6.15
CA MET A 267 4.03 -0.98 -4.93
C MET A 267 5.17 0.04 -5.02
N GLY A 268 5.54 0.61 -3.88
CA GLY A 268 6.71 1.46 -3.78
C GLY A 268 8.00 0.65 -3.76
N ASP A 269 9.09 1.23 -4.25
CA ASP A 269 10.40 0.58 -4.25
C ASP A 269 10.98 0.49 -2.84
N ASN A 270 10.69 1.43 -1.93
CA ASN A 270 10.93 1.25 -0.50
C ASN A 270 9.80 0.43 0.11
N ARG A 271 9.91 -0.91 0.00
CA ARG A 271 8.85 -1.88 0.29
C ARG A 271 8.27 -1.77 1.69
N HIS A 272 9.08 -1.47 2.67
CA HIS A 272 8.66 -1.40 4.07
C HIS A 272 8.26 0.01 4.53
N ASN A 273 8.52 1.02 3.71
CA ASN A 273 8.16 2.41 3.97
C ASN A 273 7.42 3.00 2.76
N SER A 274 6.33 2.35 2.37
CA SER A 274 5.50 2.78 1.26
C SER A 274 4.03 2.50 1.54
N ALA A 275 3.22 3.57 1.55
CA ALA A 275 1.79 3.44 1.38
C ALA A 275 1.53 3.08 -0.09
N ASP A 276 1.00 1.86 -0.35
CA ASP A 276 0.80 1.30 -1.69
C ASP A 276 -0.41 0.33 -1.74
N SER A 277 -0.56 -0.43 -2.81
CA SER A 277 -1.74 -1.30 -3.00
C SER A 277 -1.96 -2.33 -1.89
N ARG A 278 -0.96 -2.63 -1.08
CA ARG A 278 -1.14 -3.47 0.11
C ARG A 278 -2.04 -2.81 1.16
N TYR A 279 -2.19 -1.48 1.10
CA TYR A 279 -2.96 -0.67 2.07
C TYR A 279 -4.27 -0.15 1.48
N TRP A 280 -4.33 0.25 0.21
CA TRP A 280 -5.56 0.77 -0.41
C TRP A 280 -6.18 -0.14 -1.49
N GLY A 281 -5.49 -1.23 -1.89
CA GLY A 281 -5.99 -2.18 -2.90
C GLY A 281 -5.63 -1.80 -4.33
N PHE A 282 -6.54 -2.11 -5.24
CA PHE A 282 -6.34 -1.97 -6.68
C PHE A 282 -6.39 -0.53 -7.17
N VAL A 283 -5.63 -0.24 -8.24
CA VAL A 283 -5.69 1.01 -9.00
C VAL A 283 -6.41 0.73 -10.32
N PRO A 284 -7.60 1.32 -10.56
CA PRO A 284 -8.32 1.14 -11.82
C PRO A 284 -7.68 1.93 -12.96
N GLU A 285 -7.91 1.49 -14.21
CA GLU A 285 -7.30 2.08 -15.41
C GLU A 285 -7.60 3.57 -15.60
N ASP A 286 -8.78 4.04 -15.19
CA ASP A 286 -9.21 5.43 -15.29
C ASP A 286 -8.55 6.38 -14.27
N HIS A 287 -7.75 5.84 -13.35
CA HIS A 287 -6.91 6.61 -12.42
C HIS A 287 -5.47 6.77 -12.93
N ILE A 288 -5.07 6.06 -13.98
CA ILE A 288 -3.72 6.15 -14.54
C ILE A 288 -3.57 7.48 -15.26
N VAL A 289 -2.63 8.30 -14.82
CA VAL A 289 -2.26 9.57 -15.47
C VAL A 289 -1.26 9.31 -16.59
N GLY A 290 -0.23 8.50 -16.31
CA GLY A 290 0.78 8.18 -17.31
C GLY A 290 2.03 7.56 -16.73
N LYS A 291 3.04 7.46 -17.60
CA LYS A 291 4.37 6.98 -17.26
C LYS A 291 5.37 8.12 -17.39
N PRO A 292 6.17 8.45 -16.36
CA PRO A 292 7.24 9.41 -16.51
C PRO A 292 8.29 8.86 -17.50
N ILE A 293 8.69 9.68 -18.46
CA ILE A 293 9.56 9.23 -19.56
C ILE A 293 11.01 9.68 -19.31
N PHE A 294 11.18 10.89 -18.76
CA PHE A 294 12.48 11.55 -18.78
C PHE A 294 12.76 12.30 -17.48
N ILE A 295 14.00 12.22 -16.98
CA ILE A 295 14.47 12.99 -15.83
C ILE A 295 15.33 14.14 -16.35
N TRP A 296 14.83 15.36 -16.25
CA TRP A 296 15.58 16.54 -16.64
C TRP A 296 16.41 17.14 -15.51
N TRP A 297 16.03 16.87 -14.24
CA TRP A 297 16.75 17.33 -13.05
C TRP A 297 16.72 16.30 -11.94
N SER A 298 17.84 16.09 -11.25
CA SER A 298 17.96 15.25 -10.06
C SER A 298 18.98 15.82 -9.10
N HIS A 299 18.55 16.05 -7.86
CA HIS A 299 19.37 16.60 -6.79
C HIS A 299 19.25 15.74 -5.53
N SER A 300 20.36 15.54 -4.81
CA SER A 300 20.35 14.88 -3.50
C SER A 300 20.00 15.89 -2.42
N PRO A 301 19.07 15.57 -1.50
CA PRO A 301 18.80 16.44 -0.37
C PRO A 301 19.99 16.53 0.62
N ASP A 302 20.84 15.51 0.63
CA ASP A 302 21.95 15.38 1.59
C ASP A 302 23.15 16.26 1.25
N HIS A 303 23.26 16.73 0.00
CA HIS A 303 24.39 17.55 -0.47
C HIS A 303 23.90 18.87 -1.01
N PRO A 304 24.31 20.03 -0.45
CA PRO A 304 23.87 21.34 -0.90
C PRO A 304 24.55 21.76 -2.22
N GLY A 305 23.85 22.61 -2.99
CA GLY A 305 24.42 23.25 -4.17
C GLY A 305 24.81 22.27 -5.29
N PHE A 306 25.90 22.55 -6.00
CA PHE A 306 26.32 21.76 -7.15
C PHE A 306 26.77 20.33 -6.80
N SER A 307 27.25 20.09 -5.57
CA SER A 307 27.66 18.75 -5.12
C SER A 307 26.49 17.79 -5.00
N GLY A 308 25.28 18.30 -4.82
CA GLY A 308 24.06 17.51 -4.75
C GLY A 308 23.49 17.08 -6.10
N ILE A 309 24.02 17.59 -7.21
CA ILE A 309 23.51 17.23 -8.54
C ILE A 309 23.88 15.80 -8.87
N ARG A 310 22.86 14.97 -9.10
CA ARG A 310 23.05 13.56 -9.53
C ARG A 310 23.24 13.51 -11.04
N TRP A 311 24.46 13.84 -11.49
CA TRP A 311 24.83 13.94 -12.91
C TRP A 311 24.50 12.69 -13.73
N ASN A 312 24.61 11.51 -13.11
CA ASN A 312 24.27 10.23 -13.73
C ASN A 312 22.78 10.02 -14.01
N ARG A 313 21.91 10.89 -13.47
CA ARG A 313 20.46 10.85 -13.69
C ARG A 313 19.95 11.97 -14.58
N LEU A 314 20.76 13.01 -14.79
CA LEU A 314 20.34 14.12 -15.64
C LEU A 314 20.19 13.67 -17.09
N PHE A 315 19.13 14.17 -17.73
CA PHE A 315 18.80 13.88 -19.12
C PHE A 315 18.70 12.37 -19.45
N THR A 316 18.24 11.58 -18.46
CA THR A 316 18.15 10.13 -18.57
C THR A 316 16.68 9.70 -18.70
N PHE A 317 16.42 8.69 -19.54
CA PHE A 317 15.10 8.07 -19.59
C PHE A 317 14.85 7.26 -18.33
N VAL A 318 13.63 7.36 -17.78
CA VAL A 318 13.23 6.64 -16.55
C VAL A 318 13.39 5.13 -16.69
N ASP A 319 13.20 4.57 -17.88
CA ASP A 319 13.37 3.14 -18.16
C ASP A 319 14.83 2.65 -18.00
N ASN A 320 15.80 3.55 -18.01
CA ASN A 320 17.21 3.24 -17.81
C ASN A 320 17.61 3.22 -16.33
N ILE A 321 16.73 3.64 -15.41
CA ILE A 321 16.96 3.58 -13.97
C ILE A 321 16.48 2.23 -13.47
N LYS A 322 17.40 1.32 -13.32
CA LYS A 322 17.17 -0.05 -12.83
C LYS A 322 17.47 -0.15 -11.36
#